data_f4e6f9704b56c3f2171bb47e1b28e8d8
#
_entry.id   f4e6f9704b56c3f2171bb47e1b28e8d8
#
_cell.length_a   1.000
_cell.length_b   1.000
_cell.length_c   1.000
_cell.angle_alpha   90.00
_cell.angle_beta   90.00
_cell.angle_gamma   90.00
#
_symmetry.space_group_name_H-M   'P 1'
#
loop_
_entity.id
_entity.type
_entity.pdbx_description
1 polymer ?
#
loop_
_entity_poly.entity_id
_entity_poly.type
_entity_poly.pdbx_seq_one_letter_code
_entity_poly.pdbx_strand_id
1 'polypeptide(L)'
;GISLCLDVVMNHTADTHEWAVRAKRGEQEYMDRYQCYETREIPDQFEKTMPQVFPETAPGNFTWCEEMHRHVLTTFYPYQWDLNYHNPKVFNEMIGNILYLANMGVEVFRIDAVPYIWKELGTNCRNLPQVHSIVRMLRMILEMVCPGVILKGEVVMEPKELPVYFGTEQEPECHMLYGVSSMVNLWAALATRDTRMLKHQMDVIHSLPKNCYFVNYLRCHDDIGWGLDEEQEKKLEIDPIQHKEYLYHFFEGTYPYSFARGELYNYDPVTKDARSCGTTASLCGIEKGGFEGDLEQVKQGIQRVLMMHAACMSMEGFIMLSSGDEIGQVNDYDYKKNPDIAADSRYLHRSLFR
;
A
#
# COMPACT_ATOMS: atom_id res chain seq x y z
N GLY A 1 -8.02 -19.42 19.55
CA GLY A 1 -7.98 -17.98 19.77
C GLY A 1 -7.98 -17.22 18.45
N ILE A 2 -8.09 -15.91 18.54
CA ILE A 2 -7.96 -14.99 17.41
C ILE A 2 -6.67 -14.21 17.64
N SER A 3 -5.74 -14.25 16.69
CA SER A 3 -4.53 -13.43 16.73
C SER A 3 -4.83 -12.01 16.26
N LEU A 4 -4.27 -11.02 16.96
CA LEU A 4 -4.45 -9.61 16.62
C LEU A 4 -3.29 -9.14 15.74
N CYS A 5 -3.64 -8.56 14.57
CA CYS A 5 -2.72 -7.83 13.73
C CYS A 5 -3.00 -6.33 13.85
N LEU A 6 -1.99 -5.56 14.26
CA LEU A 6 -2.09 -4.09 14.30
C LEU A 6 -1.16 -3.44 13.28
N ASP A 7 -1.63 -2.31 12.78
CA ASP A 7 -0.85 -1.42 11.93
C ASP A 7 0.12 -0.57 12.76
N VAL A 8 1.36 -0.48 12.32
CA VAL A 8 2.39 0.39 12.91
C VAL A 8 3.02 1.23 11.83
N VAL A 9 2.79 2.52 11.91
CA VAL A 9 3.36 3.49 10.98
C VAL A 9 4.72 3.92 11.49
N MET A 10 5.78 3.43 10.86
CA MET A 10 7.15 3.78 11.23
C MET A 10 7.69 4.97 10.44
N ASN A 11 7.17 5.24 9.25
CA ASN A 11 7.71 6.29 8.39
C ASN A 11 7.36 7.70 8.86
N HIS A 12 6.19 7.93 9.43
CA HIS A 12 5.68 9.27 9.76
C HIS A 12 4.74 9.25 10.96
N THR A 13 4.44 10.42 11.48
CA THR A 13 3.33 10.63 12.42
C THR A 13 2.35 11.66 11.85
N ALA A 14 1.15 11.73 12.42
CA ALA A 14 0.26 12.86 12.16
C ALA A 14 0.87 14.17 12.73
N ASP A 15 0.57 15.30 12.11
CA ASP A 15 0.96 16.63 12.58
C ASP A 15 0.27 17.04 13.91
N THR A 16 -0.69 16.25 14.35
CA THR A 16 -1.38 16.34 15.66
C THR A 16 -0.82 15.39 16.71
N HIS A 17 0.14 14.53 16.33
CA HIS A 17 0.83 13.64 17.26
C HIS A 17 1.56 14.45 18.36
N GLU A 18 1.69 13.89 19.56
CA GLU A 18 2.36 14.58 20.67
C GLU A 18 3.73 15.13 20.29
N TRP A 19 4.53 14.38 19.55
CA TRP A 19 5.86 14.84 19.11
C TRP A 19 5.77 16.05 18.19
N ALA A 20 4.82 16.04 17.25
CA ALA A 20 4.61 17.17 16.33
C ALA A 20 4.11 18.41 17.09
N VAL A 21 3.18 18.23 18.03
CA VAL A 21 2.68 19.33 18.88
C VAL A 21 3.82 19.94 19.71
N ARG A 22 4.71 19.14 20.26
CA ARG A 22 5.87 19.62 21.02
C ARG A 22 6.91 20.28 20.12
N ALA A 23 7.14 19.75 18.91
CA ALA A 23 7.98 20.38 17.91
C ALA A 23 7.45 21.77 17.50
N LYS A 24 6.13 21.90 17.27
CA LYS A 24 5.44 23.18 17.00
C LYS A 24 5.61 24.21 18.13
N ARG A 25 5.82 23.76 19.37
CA ARG A 25 6.13 24.62 20.52
C ARG A 25 7.60 25.06 20.61
N GLY A 26 8.44 24.63 19.66
CA GLY A 26 9.87 24.98 19.63
C GLY A 26 10.76 24.06 20.49
N GLU A 27 10.27 22.91 20.94
CA GLU A 27 11.07 21.95 21.68
C GLU A 27 12.05 21.23 20.74
N GLN A 28 13.32 21.60 20.77
CA GLN A 28 14.34 21.15 19.82
C GLN A 28 14.45 19.61 19.75
N GLU A 29 14.37 18.93 20.88
CA GLU A 29 14.40 17.46 20.93
C GLU A 29 13.32 16.82 20.06
N TYR A 30 12.15 17.44 19.95
CA TYR A 30 11.03 16.94 19.15
C TYR A 30 11.10 17.41 17.71
N MET A 31 11.66 18.58 17.44
CA MET A 31 11.98 19.03 16.08
C MET A 31 12.99 18.09 15.42
N ASP A 32 14.01 17.64 16.17
CA ASP A 32 15.06 16.72 15.68
C ASP A 32 14.53 15.31 15.34
N ARG A 33 13.28 15.00 15.71
CA ARG A 33 12.62 13.73 15.35
C ARG A 33 12.04 13.74 13.94
N TYR A 34 11.94 14.87 13.30
CA TYR A 34 11.39 15.05 11.96
C TYR A 34 12.44 15.52 10.97
N GLN A 35 12.24 15.23 9.70
CA GLN A 35 13.02 15.80 8.62
C GLN A 35 12.50 17.22 8.34
N CYS A 36 13.07 18.24 8.98
CA CYS A 36 12.61 19.62 8.86
C CYS A 36 13.76 20.62 8.68
N TYR A 37 13.55 21.67 7.87
CA TYR A 37 14.58 22.59 7.40
C TYR A 37 14.08 24.04 7.43
N GLU A 38 14.98 24.99 7.77
CA GLU A 38 14.65 26.43 7.85
C GLU A 38 14.38 27.07 6.50
N THR A 39 15.10 26.63 5.48
CA THR A 39 15.05 27.20 4.13
C THR A 39 14.71 26.12 3.10
N ARG A 40 14.39 26.54 1.89
CA ARG A 40 14.15 25.63 0.75
C ARG A 40 15.43 25.01 0.18
N GLU A 41 16.62 25.40 0.63
CA GLU A 41 17.89 24.95 0.03
C GLU A 41 18.02 23.41 0.01
N ILE A 42 17.80 22.75 1.15
CA ILE A 42 17.85 21.29 1.25
C ILE A 42 16.57 20.63 0.69
N PRO A 43 15.35 21.10 1.00
CA PRO A 43 14.13 20.65 0.36
C PRO A 43 14.19 20.61 -1.17
N ASP A 44 14.66 21.68 -1.80
CA ASP A 44 14.77 21.75 -3.27
C ASP A 44 15.79 20.75 -3.85
N GLN A 45 16.80 20.35 -3.06
CA GLN A 45 17.73 19.29 -3.45
C GLN A 45 17.09 17.90 -3.36
N PHE A 46 16.30 17.62 -2.32
CA PHE A 46 15.51 16.37 -2.21
C PHE A 46 14.53 16.24 -3.37
N GLU A 47 13.77 17.29 -3.67
CA GLU A 47 12.73 17.29 -4.72
C GLU A 47 13.29 17.06 -6.14
N LYS A 48 14.61 17.24 -6.36
CA LYS A 48 15.23 16.87 -7.65
C LYS A 48 15.29 15.37 -7.92
N THR A 49 15.32 14.55 -6.87
CA THR A 49 15.53 13.10 -6.98
C THR A 49 14.40 12.29 -6.36
N MET A 50 13.66 12.89 -5.43
CA MET A 50 12.57 12.24 -4.71
C MET A 50 11.26 12.35 -5.50
N PRO A 51 10.65 11.23 -5.93
CA PRO A 51 9.38 11.26 -6.63
C PRO A 51 8.23 11.61 -5.68
N GLN A 52 7.20 12.25 -6.21
CA GLN A 52 5.94 12.47 -5.49
C GLN A 52 5.09 11.21 -5.51
N VAL A 53 4.52 10.85 -4.37
CA VAL A 53 3.66 9.66 -4.26
C VAL A 53 2.23 9.96 -4.72
N PHE A 54 1.73 11.16 -4.39
CA PHE A 54 0.38 11.61 -4.71
C PHE A 54 0.39 13.00 -5.37
N PRO A 55 0.91 13.13 -6.61
CA PRO A 55 1.12 14.43 -7.22
C PRO A 55 -0.17 15.26 -7.41
N GLU A 56 -1.32 14.60 -7.59
CA GLU A 56 -2.60 15.27 -7.81
C GLU A 56 -3.30 15.68 -6.51
N THR A 57 -3.19 14.87 -5.46
CA THR A 57 -3.92 15.09 -4.19
C THR A 57 -3.06 15.71 -3.09
N ALA A 58 -1.74 15.53 -3.15
CA ALA A 58 -0.76 16.07 -2.21
C ALA A 58 0.54 16.43 -2.94
N PRO A 59 0.55 17.50 -3.76
CA PRO A 59 1.71 17.89 -4.54
C PRO A 59 2.86 18.40 -3.67
N GLY A 60 4.10 18.09 -4.10
CA GLY A 60 5.33 18.41 -3.37
C GLY A 60 5.70 17.35 -2.34
N ASN A 61 6.91 17.48 -1.80
CA ASN A 61 7.42 16.57 -0.76
C ASN A 61 7.71 17.32 0.55
N PHE A 62 7.43 18.61 0.61
CA PHE A 62 7.66 19.43 1.81
C PHE A 62 6.49 20.36 2.08
N THR A 63 6.08 20.40 3.34
CA THR A 63 5.00 21.25 3.84
C THR A 63 5.57 22.32 4.78
N TRP A 64 5.20 23.58 4.56
CA TRP A 64 5.58 24.66 5.48
C TRP A 64 4.78 24.57 6.78
N CYS A 65 5.50 24.59 7.91
CA CYS A 65 4.90 24.68 9.24
C CYS A 65 5.18 26.07 9.82
N GLU A 66 4.12 26.87 9.94
CA GLU A 66 4.23 28.27 10.40
C GLU A 66 4.73 28.36 11.84
N GLU A 67 4.27 27.49 12.73
CA GLU A 67 4.63 27.52 14.14
C GLU A 67 6.11 27.21 14.38
N MET A 68 6.69 26.35 13.53
CA MET A 68 8.11 25.97 13.62
C MET A 68 9.01 26.84 12.76
N HIS A 69 8.47 27.64 11.84
CA HIS A 69 9.21 28.28 10.75
C HIS A 69 10.14 27.29 10.02
N ARG A 70 9.59 26.13 9.63
CA ARG A 70 10.32 25.03 8.97
C ARG A 70 9.52 24.43 7.83
N HIS A 71 10.23 23.95 6.82
CA HIS A 71 9.72 23.02 5.82
C HIS A 71 9.88 21.60 6.34
N VAL A 72 8.78 20.90 6.57
CA VAL A 72 8.76 19.52 7.05
C VAL A 72 8.60 18.58 5.87
N LEU A 73 9.40 17.53 5.81
CA LEU A 73 9.27 16.50 4.79
C LEU A 73 7.97 15.71 4.99
N THR A 74 7.18 15.62 3.95
CA THR A 74 5.86 14.98 3.91
C THR A 74 5.77 14.13 2.65
N THR A 75 6.26 12.89 2.73
CA THR A 75 6.30 11.96 1.59
C THR A 75 4.90 11.67 1.04
N PHE A 76 3.87 11.62 1.90
CA PHE A 76 2.50 11.27 1.55
C PHE A 76 1.58 12.50 1.58
N TYR A 77 0.94 12.77 2.71
CA TYR A 77 0.06 13.93 2.86
C TYR A 77 0.67 15.01 3.73
N PRO A 78 0.26 16.29 3.57
CA PRO A 78 0.82 17.43 4.34
C PRO A 78 0.73 17.29 5.86
N TYR A 79 -0.24 16.51 6.35
CA TYR A 79 -0.43 16.22 7.77
C TYR A 79 0.33 14.98 8.26
N GLN A 80 1.08 14.29 7.38
CA GLN A 80 1.90 13.12 7.70
C GLN A 80 3.37 13.51 7.65
N TRP A 81 3.96 13.78 8.81
CA TRP A 81 5.32 14.30 8.96
C TRP A 81 6.34 13.18 9.04
N ASP A 82 7.29 13.15 8.13
CA ASP A 82 8.27 12.08 8.03
C ASP A 82 9.29 12.13 9.18
N LEU A 83 9.50 10.97 9.79
CA LEU A 83 10.41 10.80 10.92
C LEU A 83 11.87 10.75 10.48
N ASN A 84 12.74 11.29 11.33
CA ASN A 84 14.18 11.35 11.11
C ASN A 84 14.90 10.17 11.77
N TYR A 85 15.08 9.08 11.04
CA TYR A 85 15.83 7.91 11.55
C TYR A 85 17.34 8.10 11.62
N HIS A 86 17.90 9.22 11.15
CA HIS A 86 19.27 9.62 11.50
C HIS A 86 19.40 9.94 13.00
N ASN A 87 18.28 10.24 13.66
CA ASN A 87 18.22 10.37 15.12
C ASN A 87 17.89 9.01 15.75
N PRO A 88 18.84 8.35 16.45
CA PRO A 88 18.62 7.03 17.01
C PRO A 88 17.52 6.98 18.09
N LYS A 89 17.17 8.12 18.69
CA LYS A 89 16.06 8.20 19.64
C LYS A 89 14.73 7.83 18.97
N VAL A 90 14.53 8.21 17.69
CA VAL A 90 13.33 7.87 16.93
C VAL A 90 13.19 6.35 16.82
N PHE A 91 14.26 5.64 16.40
CA PHE A 91 14.23 4.18 16.34
C PHE A 91 13.94 3.56 17.70
N ASN A 92 14.62 4.00 18.75
CA ASN A 92 14.46 3.45 20.09
C ASN A 92 13.03 3.60 20.62
N GLU A 93 12.40 4.76 20.40
CA GLU A 93 11.02 4.97 20.84
C GLU A 93 10.01 4.20 20.01
N MET A 94 10.21 4.11 18.68
CA MET A 94 9.34 3.31 17.83
C MET A 94 9.40 1.82 18.19
N ILE A 95 10.60 1.29 18.49
CA ILE A 95 10.77 -0.07 19.02
C ILE A 95 10.07 -0.21 20.37
N GLY A 96 10.25 0.75 21.27
CA GLY A 96 9.56 0.76 22.56
C GLY A 96 8.04 0.67 22.43
N ASN A 97 7.46 1.38 21.49
CA ASN A 97 6.02 1.32 21.20
C ASN A 97 5.61 -0.07 20.68
N ILE A 98 6.39 -0.67 19.78
CA ILE A 98 6.12 -2.02 19.25
C ILE A 98 6.19 -3.06 20.40
N LEU A 99 7.24 -2.99 21.23
CA LEU A 99 7.39 -3.91 22.37
C LEU A 99 6.27 -3.72 23.41
N TYR A 100 5.83 -2.48 23.65
CA TYR A 100 4.68 -2.22 24.51
C TYR A 100 3.41 -2.87 23.96
N LEU A 101 3.12 -2.72 22.68
CA LEU A 101 1.96 -3.33 22.03
C LEU A 101 2.06 -4.87 22.01
N ALA A 102 3.25 -5.42 21.78
CA ALA A 102 3.50 -6.86 21.88
C ALA A 102 3.20 -7.40 23.30
N ASN A 103 3.61 -6.65 24.32
CA ASN A 103 3.31 -6.99 25.73
C ASN A 103 1.80 -6.91 26.03
N MET A 104 1.03 -6.11 25.29
CA MET A 104 -0.43 -6.06 25.37
C MET A 104 -1.13 -7.21 24.64
N GLY A 105 -0.37 -8.08 23.96
CA GLY A 105 -0.90 -9.28 23.28
C GLY A 105 -1.06 -9.15 21.78
N VAL A 106 -0.45 -8.15 21.14
CA VAL A 106 -0.40 -8.06 19.68
C VAL A 106 0.60 -9.09 19.15
N GLU A 107 0.16 -9.93 18.24
CA GLU A 107 0.95 -11.04 17.71
C GLU A 107 1.49 -10.77 16.31
N VAL A 108 0.86 -9.87 15.55
CA VAL A 108 1.29 -9.50 14.20
C VAL A 108 1.35 -7.98 14.07
N PHE A 109 2.47 -7.44 13.60
CA PHE A 109 2.59 -6.04 13.24
C PHE A 109 2.66 -5.87 11.72
N ARG A 110 1.72 -5.10 11.16
CA ARG A 110 1.83 -4.58 9.80
C ARG A 110 2.66 -3.30 9.85
N ILE A 111 3.84 -3.34 9.28
CA ILE A 111 4.69 -2.16 9.17
C ILE A 111 4.32 -1.42 7.88
N ASP A 112 3.77 -0.22 8.06
CA ASP A 112 3.34 0.66 6.97
C ASP A 112 4.52 1.28 6.24
N ALA A 113 4.39 1.42 4.92
CA ALA A 113 5.30 2.19 4.06
C ALA A 113 6.80 1.87 4.27
N VAL A 114 7.15 0.60 4.47
CA VAL A 114 8.52 0.16 4.80
C VAL A 114 9.58 0.76 3.88
N PRO A 115 9.43 0.80 2.53
CA PRO A 115 10.46 1.31 1.64
C PRO A 115 10.87 2.77 1.87
N TYR A 116 10.05 3.54 2.57
CA TYR A 116 10.23 5.00 2.73
C TYR A 116 10.88 5.42 4.07
N ILE A 117 11.16 4.49 4.99
CA ILE A 117 11.59 4.80 6.37
C ILE A 117 12.89 5.62 6.42
N TRP A 118 13.83 5.43 5.48
CA TRP A 118 15.09 6.17 5.45
C TRP A 118 15.12 7.25 4.37
N LYS A 119 15.67 8.42 4.71
CA LYS A 119 15.84 9.56 3.80
C LYS A 119 17.32 9.88 3.61
N GLU A 120 17.74 9.99 2.36
CA GLU A 120 19.12 10.33 2.01
C GLU A 120 19.14 11.32 0.85
N LEU A 121 19.82 12.44 1.05
CA LEU A 121 19.93 13.49 0.03
C LEU A 121 20.60 12.95 -1.24
N GLY A 122 20.04 13.32 -2.40
CA GLY A 122 20.55 12.87 -3.70
C GLY A 122 20.09 11.48 -4.13
N THR A 123 19.19 10.85 -3.35
CA THR A 123 18.54 9.58 -3.69
C THR A 123 17.04 9.79 -3.93
N ASN A 124 16.35 8.73 -4.33
CA ASN A 124 14.89 8.75 -4.43
C ASN A 124 14.18 8.55 -3.08
N CYS A 125 14.91 8.43 -1.97
CA CYS A 125 14.41 8.16 -0.62
C CYS A 125 13.46 6.94 -0.53
N ARG A 126 13.72 5.93 -1.34
CA ARG A 126 12.90 4.72 -1.40
C ARG A 126 13.80 3.50 -1.59
N ASN A 127 13.51 2.42 -0.85
CA ASN A 127 14.20 1.15 -0.98
C ASN A 127 15.73 1.23 -0.74
N LEU A 128 16.16 2.09 0.19
CA LEU A 128 17.57 2.30 0.48
C LEU A 128 18.12 1.19 1.40
N PRO A 129 19.44 0.90 1.35
CA PRO A 129 20.05 -0.14 2.19
C PRO A 129 19.80 0.02 3.68
N GLN A 130 19.68 1.25 4.16
CA GLN A 130 19.40 1.56 5.56
C GLN A 130 18.00 1.13 6.00
N VAL A 131 17.01 1.12 5.08
CA VAL A 131 15.68 0.56 5.35
C VAL A 131 15.79 -0.90 5.76
N HIS A 132 16.55 -1.69 4.99
CA HIS A 132 16.81 -3.10 5.29
C HIS A 132 17.49 -3.28 6.64
N SER A 133 18.47 -2.42 6.96
CA SER A 133 19.16 -2.46 8.27
C SER A 133 18.18 -2.19 9.42
N ILE A 134 17.25 -1.24 9.27
CA ILE A 134 16.23 -0.94 10.27
C ILE A 134 15.28 -2.13 10.46
N VAL A 135 14.81 -2.74 9.37
CA VAL A 135 13.91 -3.90 9.43
C VAL A 135 14.59 -5.10 10.06
N ARG A 136 15.87 -5.35 9.74
CA ARG A 136 16.66 -6.43 10.38
C ARG A 136 16.85 -6.19 11.87
N MET A 137 17.19 -4.97 12.29
CA MET A 137 17.30 -4.65 13.71
C MET A 137 15.96 -4.86 14.43
N LEU A 138 14.85 -4.40 13.85
CA LEU A 138 13.52 -4.64 14.38
C LEU A 138 13.23 -6.14 14.51
N ARG A 139 13.50 -6.91 13.45
CA ARG A 139 13.33 -8.36 13.44
C ARG A 139 14.13 -9.05 14.53
N MET A 140 15.42 -8.72 14.66
CA MET A 140 16.31 -9.29 15.68
C MET A 140 15.82 -8.99 17.10
N ILE A 141 15.40 -7.75 17.37
CA ILE A 141 14.90 -7.36 18.69
C ILE A 141 13.64 -8.17 19.05
N LEU A 142 12.71 -8.29 18.09
CA LEU A 142 11.47 -9.05 18.31
C LEU A 142 11.76 -10.54 18.54
N GLU A 143 12.65 -11.16 17.79
CA GLU A 143 13.04 -12.55 18.01
C GLU A 143 13.67 -12.80 19.38
N MET A 144 14.41 -11.82 19.91
CA MET A 144 15.05 -11.92 21.22
C MET A 144 14.08 -11.69 22.37
N VAL A 145 13.14 -10.76 22.23
CA VAL A 145 12.30 -10.26 23.34
C VAL A 145 10.89 -10.85 23.31
N CYS A 146 10.33 -11.05 22.12
CA CYS A 146 8.97 -11.56 21.90
C CYS A 146 8.91 -12.47 20.66
N PRO A 147 9.51 -13.67 20.70
CA PRO A 147 9.76 -14.52 19.53
C PRO A 147 8.48 -15.05 18.84
N GLY A 148 7.31 -14.89 19.46
CA GLY A 148 6.03 -15.24 18.85
C GLY A 148 5.44 -14.15 17.97
N VAL A 149 6.06 -12.97 17.90
CA VAL A 149 5.56 -11.83 17.11
C VAL A 149 6.00 -11.94 15.65
N ILE A 150 5.07 -11.65 14.77
CA ILE A 150 5.25 -11.71 13.30
C ILE A 150 5.28 -10.31 12.72
N LEU A 151 6.24 -10.05 11.83
CA LEU A 151 6.31 -8.83 11.03
C LEU A 151 5.70 -9.06 9.64
N LYS A 152 4.75 -8.23 9.28
CA LYS A 152 4.15 -8.14 7.95
C LYS A 152 4.50 -6.77 7.35
N GLY A 153 5.36 -6.73 6.34
CA GLY A 153 5.76 -5.49 5.68
C GLY A 153 4.74 -5.07 4.61
N GLU A 154 4.40 -3.79 4.60
CA GLU A 154 3.75 -3.20 3.43
C GLU A 154 4.82 -2.65 2.50
N VAL A 155 4.99 -3.34 1.38
CA VAL A 155 5.99 -3.03 0.36
C VAL A 155 5.30 -3.08 -1.00
N VAL A 156 5.02 -1.90 -1.55
CA VAL A 156 4.42 -1.78 -2.89
C VAL A 156 5.52 -1.39 -3.87
N MET A 157 6.08 -2.39 -4.53
CA MET A 157 7.22 -2.27 -5.43
C MET A 157 7.07 -3.20 -6.63
N GLU A 158 7.98 -3.10 -7.60
CA GLU A 158 8.04 -4.05 -8.70
C GLU A 158 8.21 -5.48 -8.19
N PRO A 159 7.62 -6.49 -8.85
CA PRO A 159 7.66 -7.88 -8.38
C PRO A 159 9.05 -8.40 -8.06
N LYS A 160 10.06 -7.99 -8.81
CA LYS A 160 11.46 -8.38 -8.62
C LYS A 160 12.14 -7.77 -7.38
N GLU A 161 11.60 -6.68 -6.85
CA GLU A 161 12.14 -5.97 -5.68
C GLU A 161 11.54 -6.46 -4.36
N LEU A 162 10.36 -7.11 -4.40
CA LEU A 162 9.69 -7.61 -3.20
C LEU A 162 10.50 -8.64 -2.40
N PRO A 163 11.15 -9.64 -3.02
CA PRO A 163 11.79 -10.73 -2.27
C PRO A 163 12.88 -10.29 -1.33
N VAL A 164 13.57 -9.16 -1.61
CA VAL A 164 14.65 -8.67 -0.75
C VAL A 164 14.16 -8.28 0.66
N TYR A 165 12.88 -7.95 0.82
CA TYR A 165 12.28 -7.61 2.11
C TYR A 165 11.96 -8.81 3.02
N PHE A 166 12.14 -10.03 2.53
CA PHE A 166 12.20 -11.22 3.39
C PHE A 166 13.59 -11.39 4.03
N GLY A 167 14.61 -10.76 3.44
CA GLY A 167 16.00 -10.95 3.83
C GLY A 167 16.53 -12.32 3.44
N THR A 168 17.52 -12.77 4.19
CA THR A 168 18.13 -14.10 4.04
C THR A 168 17.94 -14.91 5.33
N GLU A 169 18.35 -16.19 5.34
CA GLU A 169 18.35 -16.99 6.57
C GLU A 169 19.27 -16.42 7.65
N GLN A 170 20.37 -15.77 7.26
CA GLN A 170 21.35 -15.17 8.17
C GLN A 170 20.96 -13.75 8.59
N GLU A 171 20.24 -13.05 7.73
CA GLU A 171 19.81 -11.67 7.93
C GLU A 171 18.31 -11.54 7.60
N PRO A 172 17.42 -12.14 8.41
CA PRO A 172 15.98 -12.12 8.15
C PRO A 172 15.38 -10.73 8.34
N GLU A 173 14.41 -10.39 7.49
CA GLU A 173 13.63 -9.16 7.56
C GLU A 173 12.15 -9.46 7.86
N CYS A 174 11.22 -9.12 6.97
CA CYS A 174 9.81 -9.42 7.21
C CYS A 174 9.52 -10.93 7.15
N HIS A 175 8.59 -11.39 7.99
CA HIS A 175 8.07 -12.75 7.91
C HIS A 175 7.08 -12.90 6.75
N MET A 176 6.30 -11.85 6.51
CA MET A 176 5.25 -11.81 5.49
C MET A 176 5.29 -10.49 4.72
N LEU A 177 4.92 -10.55 3.45
CA LEU A 177 4.66 -9.38 2.61
C LEU A 177 3.27 -9.50 1.97
N TYR A 178 2.72 -8.38 1.53
CA TYR A 178 1.52 -8.41 0.71
C TYR A 178 1.79 -8.97 -0.68
N GLY A 179 0.94 -9.87 -1.14
CA GLY A 179 0.97 -10.43 -2.49
C GLY A 179 0.41 -9.47 -3.53
N VAL A 180 0.94 -8.24 -3.57
CA VAL A 180 0.44 -7.17 -4.47
C VAL A 180 0.49 -7.61 -5.92
N SER A 181 1.61 -8.18 -6.36
CA SER A 181 1.78 -8.65 -7.73
C SER A 181 0.79 -9.77 -8.09
N SER A 182 0.51 -10.68 -7.16
CA SER A 182 -0.50 -11.73 -7.35
C SER A 182 -1.91 -11.13 -7.47
N MET A 183 -2.22 -10.17 -6.63
CA MET A 183 -3.51 -9.46 -6.62
C MET A 183 -3.77 -8.78 -7.96
N VAL A 184 -2.84 -7.97 -8.45
CA VAL A 184 -3.03 -7.25 -9.72
C VAL A 184 -3.09 -8.21 -10.91
N ASN A 185 -2.33 -9.32 -10.91
CA ASN A 185 -2.40 -10.34 -11.96
C ASN A 185 -3.72 -11.11 -11.97
N LEU A 186 -4.35 -11.34 -10.80
CA LEU A 186 -5.71 -11.90 -10.72
C LEU A 186 -6.74 -10.97 -11.38
N TRP A 187 -6.70 -9.68 -11.05
CA TRP A 187 -7.60 -8.70 -11.66
C TRP A 187 -7.35 -8.53 -13.17
N ALA A 188 -6.08 -8.50 -13.59
CA ALA A 188 -5.73 -8.43 -15.01
C ALA A 188 -6.25 -9.66 -15.78
N ALA A 189 -6.08 -10.87 -15.22
CA ALA A 189 -6.60 -12.10 -15.82
C ALA A 189 -8.13 -12.11 -15.92
N LEU A 190 -8.85 -11.55 -14.93
CA LEU A 190 -10.30 -11.41 -14.97
C LEU A 190 -10.75 -10.48 -16.11
N ALA A 191 -10.09 -9.31 -16.26
CA ALA A 191 -10.46 -8.30 -17.24
C ALA A 191 -10.11 -8.75 -18.69
N THR A 192 -8.92 -9.28 -18.88
CA THR A 192 -8.39 -9.65 -20.21
C THR A 192 -8.80 -11.05 -20.66
N ARG A 193 -9.19 -11.93 -19.73
CA ARG A 193 -9.39 -13.37 -19.95
C ARG A 193 -8.11 -14.08 -20.43
N ASP A 194 -6.95 -13.51 -20.06
CA ASP A 194 -5.63 -14.04 -20.36
C ASP A 194 -4.87 -14.30 -19.03
N THR A 195 -4.46 -15.55 -18.83
CA THR A 195 -3.80 -15.99 -17.60
C THR A 195 -2.29 -16.09 -17.72
N ARG A 196 -1.70 -15.70 -18.86
CA ARG A 196 -0.24 -15.87 -19.08
C ARG A 196 0.60 -15.08 -18.08
N MET A 197 0.19 -13.83 -17.78
CA MET A 197 0.86 -13.00 -16.77
C MET A 197 0.67 -13.57 -15.35
N LEU A 198 -0.53 -14.04 -15.02
CA LEU A 198 -0.80 -14.68 -13.72
C LEU A 198 0.03 -15.96 -13.56
N LYS A 199 0.14 -16.79 -14.62
CA LYS A 199 0.99 -17.98 -14.59
C LYS A 199 2.45 -17.62 -14.34
N HIS A 200 2.97 -16.63 -15.06
CA HIS A 200 4.34 -16.13 -14.83
C HIS A 200 4.55 -15.72 -13.37
N GLN A 201 3.62 -14.94 -12.79
CA GLN A 201 3.71 -14.53 -11.40
C GLN A 201 3.73 -15.71 -10.43
N MET A 202 2.94 -16.77 -10.70
CA MET A 202 2.97 -18.00 -9.88
C MET A 202 4.32 -18.71 -10.01
N ASP A 203 4.88 -18.78 -11.21
CA ASP A 203 6.21 -19.37 -11.44
C ASP A 203 7.30 -18.59 -10.68
N VAL A 204 7.21 -17.24 -10.63
CA VAL A 204 8.11 -16.40 -9.82
C VAL A 204 7.98 -16.74 -8.33
N ILE A 205 6.77 -16.79 -7.79
CA ILE A 205 6.54 -17.11 -6.37
C ILE A 205 7.08 -18.50 -6.03
N HIS A 206 6.80 -19.50 -6.84
CA HIS A 206 7.30 -20.87 -6.62
C HIS A 206 8.83 -20.99 -6.68
N SER A 207 9.52 -20.02 -7.30
CA SER A 207 10.99 -19.96 -7.35
C SER A 207 11.62 -19.37 -6.09
N LEU A 208 10.83 -18.72 -5.24
CA LEU A 208 11.32 -18.10 -4.00
C LEU A 208 11.65 -19.15 -2.92
N PRO A 209 12.54 -18.80 -1.97
CA PRO A 209 12.77 -19.63 -0.78
C PRO A 209 11.46 -19.93 -0.03
N LYS A 210 11.39 -21.12 0.57
CA LYS A 210 10.16 -21.59 1.26
C LYS A 210 9.75 -20.78 2.50
N ASN A 211 10.63 -19.92 3.00
CA ASN A 211 10.36 -19.02 4.13
C ASN A 211 9.78 -17.66 3.71
N CYS A 212 9.50 -17.47 2.41
CA CYS A 212 8.89 -16.26 1.87
C CYS A 212 7.38 -16.43 1.83
N TYR A 213 6.68 -15.86 2.80
CA TYR A 213 5.21 -15.99 2.88
C TYR A 213 4.52 -14.71 2.39
N PHE A 214 3.56 -14.86 1.50
CA PHE A 214 2.70 -13.76 1.06
C PHE A 214 1.34 -13.78 1.76
N VAL A 215 0.81 -12.59 2.00
CA VAL A 215 -0.60 -12.40 2.34
C VAL A 215 -1.33 -12.14 1.02
N ASN A 216 -2.09 -13.13 0.57
CA ASN A 216 -2.87 -13.08 -0.66
C ASN A 216 -4.23 -12.43 -0.41
N TYR A 217 -4.66 -11.56 -1.30
CA TYR A 217 -5.89 -10.79 -1.16
C TYR A 217 -6.38 -10.29 -2.52
N LEU A 218 -7.64 -9.88 -2.59
CA LEU A 218 -8.21 -9.26 -3.79
C LEU A 218 -8.23 -7.74 -3.70
N ARG A 219 -8.48 -7.20 -2.52
CA ARG A 219 -8.44 -5.77 -2.21
C ARG A 219 -8.10 -5.54 -0.75
N CYS A 220 -7.71 -4.32 -0.42
CA CYS A 220 -7.58 -3.84 0.95
C CYS A 220 -8.23 -2.45 1.07
N HIS A 221 -7.82 -1.66 2.05
CA HIS A 221 -8.27 -0.27 2.22
C HIS A 221 -7.64 0.70 1.20
N ASP A 222 -6.59 0.27 0.49
CA ASP A 222 -5.93 1.06 -0.54
C ASP A 222 -6.47 0.74 -1.94
N ASP A 223 -6.02 1.55 -2.90
CA ASP A 223 -6.30 1.40 -4.32
C ASP A 223 -5.59 0.18 -4.92
N ILE A 224 -6.06 -0.26 -6.08
CA ILE A 224 -5.41 -1.25 -6.92
C ILE A 224 -4.46 -0.51 -7.87
N GLY A 225 -3.16 -0.58 -7.57
CA GLY A 225 -2.10 -0.08 -8.45
C GLY A 225 -1.68 -1.15 -9.46
N TRP A 226 -1.63 -0.80 -10.75
CA TRP A 226 -1.38 -1.73 -11.85
C TRP A 226 0.13 -1.98 -12.09
N GLY A 227 0.83 -2.42 -11.04
CA GLY A 227 2.25 -2.79 -11.09
C GLY A 227 2.45 -4.21 -11.62
N LEU A 228 2.38 -4.41 -12.93
CA LEU A 228 2.68 -5.66 -13.61
C LEU A 228 4.16 -5.71 -14.02
N ASP A 229 4.66 -6.91 -14.34
CA ASP A 229 6.03 -7.10 -14.85
C ASP A 229 6.10 -6.68 -16.31
N GLU A 230 6.55 -5.44 -16.58
CA GLU A 230 6.64 -4.89 -17.92
C GLU A 230 7.60 -5.66 -18.84
N GLU A 231 8.65 -6.25 -18.28
CA GLU A 231 9.59 -7.06 -19.08
C GLU A 231 8.91 -8.32 -19.58
N GLN A 232 8.09 -8.93 -18.74
CA GLN A 232 7.32 -10.11 -19.12
C GLN A 232 6.17 -9.75 -20.06
N GLU A 233 5.48 -8.62 -19.86
CA GLU A 233 4.47 -8.13 -20.79
C GLU A 233 5.05 -7.98 -22.21
N LYS A 234 6.20 -7.32 -22.35
CA LYS A 234 6.91 -7.15 -23.62
C LYS A 234 7.29 -8.47 -24.28
N LYS A 235 7.72 -9.49 -23.49
CA LYS A 235 8.00 -10.85 -23.99
C LYS A 235 6.75 -11.56 -24.51
N LEU A 236 5.59 -11.21 -23.97
CA LEU A 236 4.28 -11.75 -24.41
C LEU A 236 3.64 -10.90 -25.51
N GLU A 237 4.37 -9.92 -26.06
CA GLU A 237 3.89 -8.98 -27.07
C GLU A 237 2.72 -8.11 -26.56
N ILE A 238 2.70 -7.83 -25.27
CA ILE A 238 1.74 -6.92 -24.62
C ILE A 238 2.43 -5.56 -24.43
N ASP A 239 1.79 -4.48 -24.88
CA ASP A 239 2.24 -3.12 -24.61
C ASP A 239 1.85 -2.73 -23.16
N PRO A 240 2.81 -2.45 -22.25
CA PRO A 240 2.51 -2.21 -20.84
C PRO A 240 1.63 -0.97 -20.61
N ILE A 241 1.81 0.09 -21.41
CA ILE A 241 1.03 1.32 -21.26
C ILE A 241 -0.41 1.09 -21.70
N GLN A 242 -0.63 0.47 -22.86
CA GLN A 242 -1.98 0.16 -23.36
C GLN A 242 -2.67 -0.87 -22.47
N HIS A 243 -1.94 -1.84 -21.94
CA HIS A 243 -2.50 -2.83 -21.02
C HIS A 243 -2.99 -2.18 -19.74
N LYS A 244 -2.17 -1.33 -19.11
CA LYS A 244 -2.56 -0.56 -17.93
C LYS A 244 -3.77 0.32 -18.21
N GLU A 245 -3.77 1.06 -19.32
CA GLU A 245 -4.90 1.91 -19.77
C GLU A 245 -6.18 1.08 -19.95
N TYR A 246 -6.08 -0.10 -20.55
CA TYR A 246 -7.21 -1.02 -20.66
C TYR A 246 -7.74 -1.45 -19.30
N LEU A 247 -6.85 -1.84 -18.37
CA LEU A 247 -7.24 -2.36 -17.05
C LEU A 247 -7.98 -1.33 -16.21
N TYR A 248 -7.43 -0.12 -16.06
CA TYR A 248 -8.09 0.86 -15.22
C TYR A 248 -9.41 1.37 -15.84
N HIS A 249 -9.52 1.53 -17.14
CA HIS A 249 -10.79 1.85 -17.79
C HIS A 249 -11.80 0.71 -17.73
N PHE A 250 -11.33 -0.55 -17.79
CA PHE A 250 -12.20 -1.69 -17.61
C PHE A 250 -12.83 -1.67 -16.21
N PHE A 251 -12.02 -1.48 -15.17
CA PHE A 251 -12.52 -1.49 -13.79
C PHE A 251 -13.25 -0.20 -13.38
N GLU A 252 -12.97 0.93 -14.02
CA GLU A 252 -13.82 2.12 -13.93
C GLU A 252 -15.22 1.86 -14.50
N GLY A 253 -15.34 0.98 -15.49
CA GLY A 253 -16.60 0.65 -16.15
C GLY A 253 -16.88 1.46 -17.43
N THR A 254 -15.92 2.26 -17.90
CA THR A 254 -16.04 3.07 -19.12
C THR A 254 -15.78 2.28 -20.40
N TYR A 255 -15.18 1.09 -20.30
CA TYR A 255 -14.97 0.22 -21.45
C TYR A 255 -16.28 -0.44 -21.90
N PRO A 256 -16.58 -0.54 -23.22
CA PRO A 256 -17.91 -0.94 -23.73
C PRO A 256 -18.43 -2.28 -23.24
N TYR A 257 -17.55 -3.20 -22.89
CA TYR A 257 -17.92 -4.56 -22.41
C TYR A 257 -17.61 -4.80 -20.94
N SER A 258 -17.26 -3.77 -20.22
CA SER A 258 -16.98 -3.91 -18.79
C SER A 258 -18.25 -4.19 -18.01
N PHE A 259 -18.16 -5.12 -17.10
CA PHE A 259 -19.17 -5.38 -16.08
C PHE A 259 -18.90 -4.61 -14.78
N ALA A 260 -17.73 -3.99 -14.64
CA ALA A 260 -17.30 -3.35 -13.41
C ALA A 260 -17.94 -1.97 -13.19
N ARG A 261 -17.95 -1.55 -11.93
CA ARG A 261 -18.19 -0.17 -11.51
C ARG A 261 -17.16 0.21 -10.46
N GLY A 262 -16.19 1.00 -10.83
CA GLY A 262 -15.17 1.54 -9.95
C GLY A 262 -14.94 3.01 -10.21
N GLU A 263 -13.92 3.56 -9.58
CA GLU A 263 -13.43 4.92 -9.83
C GLU A 263 -11.92 4.93 -10.00
N LEU A 264 -11.41 5.88 -10.77
CA LEU A 264 -9.99 6.13 -10.88
C LEU A 264 -9.48 6.88 -9.64
N TYR A 265 -8.24 6.62 -9.29
CA TYR A 265 -7.50 7.34 -8.26
C TYR A 265 -6.13 7.75 -8.79
N ASN A 266 -5.73 9.00 -8.54
CA ASN A 266 -4.45 9.57 -8.97
C ASN A 266 -4.17 9.39 -10.47
N TYR A 267 -5.13 9.74 -11.34
CA TYR A 267 -4.91 9.73 -12.78
C TYR A 267 -3.92 10.82 -13.19
N ASP A 268 -2.80 10.42 -13.79
CA ASP A 268 -1.80 11.33 -14.36
C ASP A 268 -1.97 11.38 -15.90
N PRO A 269 -2.41 12.50 -16.47
CA PRO A 269 -2.63 12.61 -17.92
C PRO A 269 -1.34 12.58 -18.73
N VAL A 270 -0.17 12.82 -18.10
CA VAL A 270 1.13 12.83 -18.79
C VAL A 270 1.67 11.42 -18.96
N THR A 271 1.71 10.67 -17.87
CA THR A 271 2.20 9.28 -17.85
C THR A 271 1.12 8.28 -18.22
N LYS A 272 -0.14 8.70 -18.24
CA LYS A 272 -1.33 7.84 -18.35
C LYS A 272 -1.38 6.75 -17.28
N ASP A 273 -0.85 7.06 -16.12
CA ASP A 273 -0.96 6.20 -14.94
C ASP A 273 -2.24 6.49 -14.18
N ALA A 274 -2.89 5.44 -13.71
CA ALA A 274 -4.05 5.52 -12.85
C ALA A 274 -4.15 4.28 -11.98
N ARG A 275 -4.83 4.42 -10.85
CA ARG A 275 -5.14 3.33 -9.94
C ARG A 275 -6.66 3.16 -9.90
N SER A 276 -7.12 1.98 -9.52
CA SER A 276 -8.55 1.64 -9.47
C SER A 276 -9.03 1.49 -8.03
N CYS A 277 -10.22 2.03 -7.75
CA CYS A 277 -10.92 1.89 -6.49
C CYS A 277 -12.27 1.22 -6.70
N GLY A 278 -12.67 0.36 -5.76
CA GLY A 278 -13.94 -0.32 -5.77
C GLY A 278 -13.98 -1.53 -4.84
N THR A 279 -15.16 -1.95 -4.44
CA THR A 279 -15.36 -3.21 -3.72
C THR A 279 -15.26 -4.40 -4.68
N THR A 280 -14.92 -5.57 -4.17
CA THR A 280 -14.86 -6.80 -4.99
C THR A 280 -16.19 -7.06 -5.71
N ALA A 281 -17.32 -6.85 -5.04
CA ALA A 281 -18.66 -7.01 -5.60
C ALA A 281 -18.91 -6.07 -6.78
N SER A 282 -18.53 -4.79 -6.65
CA SER A 282 -18.71 -3.78 -7.69
C SER A 282 -17.80 -4.02 -8.89
N LEU A 283 -16.53 -4.36 -8.63
CA LEU A 283 -15.55 -4.66 -9.69
C LEU A 283 -15.84 -5.98 -10.42
N CYS A 284 -16.54 -6.93 -9.78
CA CYS A 284 -16.99 -8.18 -10.39
C CYS A 284 -18.36 -8.09 -11.08
N GLY A 285 -19.07 -6.95 -10.98
CA GLY A 285 -20.30 -6.68 -11.74
C GLY A 285 -21.61 -6.92 -11.01
N ILE A 286 -21.58 -7.20 -9.70
CA ILE A 286 -22.82 -7.33 -8.90
C ILE A 286 -23.56 -5.99 -8.86
N GLU A 287 -22.86 -4.90 -8.58
CA GLU A 287 -23.44 -3.57 -8.48
C GLU A 287 -24.05 -3.12 -9.81
N LYS A 288 -23.33 -3.29 -10.93
CA LYS A 288 -23.84 -2.91 -12.25
C LYS A 288 -25.11 -3.65 -12.60
N GLY A 289 -25.11 -4.98 -12.42
CA GLY A 289 -26.28 -5.82 -12.67
C GLY A 289 -27.49 -5.41 -11.79
N GLY A 290 -27.23 -5.12 -10.51
CA GLY A 290 -28.28 -4.63 -9.60
C GLY A 290 -28.84 -3.27 -10.02
N PHE A 291 -27.99 -2.35 -10.44
CA PHE A 291 -28.38 -1.02 -10.91
C PHE A 291 -29.20 -1.07 -12.21
N GLU A 292 -28.81 -1.95 -13.15
CA GLU A 292 -29.49 -2.13 -14.44
C GLU A 292 -30.71 -3.08 -14.36
N GLY A 293 -30.95 -3.72 -13.22
CA GLY A 293 -32.01 -4.70 -13.03
C GLY A 293 -31.75 -6.02 -13.74
N ASP A 294 -30.50 -6.30 -14.13
CA ASP A 294 -30.08 -7.52 -14.81
C ASP A 294 -29.68 -8.61 -13.80
N LEU A 295 -30.63 -9.45 -13.43
CA LEU A 295 -30.41 -10.55 -12.49
C LEU A 295 -29.40 -11.58 -12.97
N GLU A 296 -29.25 -11.79 -14.30
CA GLU A 296 -28.27 -12.71 -14.83
C GLU A 296 -26.85 -12.17 -14.66
N GLN A 297 -26.66 -10.87 -14.88
CA GLN A 297 -25.40 -10.21 -14.60
C GLN A 297 -25.05 -10.23 -13.11
N VAL A 298 -26.03 -10.06 -12.22
CA VAL A 298 -25.82 -10.20 -10.76
C VAL A 298 -25.32 -11.60 -10.43
N LYS A 299 -25.96 -12.66 -10.95
CA LYS A 299 -25.51 -14.06 -10.75
C LYS A 299 -24.11 -14.29 -11.26
N GLN A 300 -23.78 -13.80 -12.45
CA GLN A 300 -22.44 -13.89 -13.01
C GLN A 300 -21.42 -13.11 -12.17
N GLY A 301 -21.81 -11.96 -11.64
CA GLY A 301 -21.01 -11.16 -10.70
C GLY A 301 -20.66 -11.97 -9.44
N ILE A 302 -21.64 -12.62 -8.84
CA ILE A 302 -21.44 -13.50 -7.67
C ILE A 302 -20.48 -14.65 -8.02
N GLN A 303 -20.65 -15.29 -9.18
CA GLN A 303 -19.74 -16.35 -9.63
C GLN A 303 -18.30 -15.84 -9.81
N ARG A 304 -18.12 -14.62 -10.34
CA ARG A 304 -16.78 -13.99 -10.46
C ARG A 304 -16.17 -13.73 -9.08
N VAL A 305 -16.93 -13.20 -8.13
CA VAL A 305 -16.46 -12.97 -6.74
C VAL A 305 -16.00 -14.31 -6.14
N LEU A 306 -16.81 -15.35 -6.23
CA LEU A 306 -16.47 -16.67 -5.69
C LEU A 306 -15.24 -17.27 -6.39
N MET A 307 -15.15 -17.16 -7.71
CA MET A 307 -14.01 -17.64 -8.49
C MET A 307 -12.72 -16.89 -8.10
N MET A 308 -12.77 -15.57 -7.97
CA MET A 308 -11.61 -14.75 -7.62
C MET A 308 -11.12 -15.10 -6.21
N HIS A 309 -12.02 -15.24 -5.24
CA HIS A 309 -11.63 -15.66 -3.89
C HIS A 309 -11.11 -17.10 -3.88
N ALA A 310 -11.71 -18.02 -4.61
CA ALA A 310 -11.22 -19.39 -4.71
C ALA A 310 -9.80 -19.44 -5.32
N ALA A 311 -9.54 -18.67 -6.37
CA ALA A 311 -8.21 -18.56 -6.96
C ALA A 311 -7.21 -17.96 -5.96
N CYS A 312 -7.58 -16.89 -5.27
CA CYS A 312 -6.75 -16.27 -4.24
C CYS A 312 -6.45 -17.26 -3.08
N MET A 313 -7.45 -18.01 -2.63
CA MET A 313 -7.32 -18.99 -1.54
C MET A 313 -6.52 -20.24 -1.94
N SER A 314 -6.37 -20.52 -3.24
CA SER A 314 -5.55 -21.64 -3.73
C SER A 314 -4.06 -21.31 -3.81
N MET A 315 -3.67 -20.06 -3.63
CA MET A 315 -2.27 -19.63 -3.62
C MET A 315 -1.59 -19.98 -2.30
N GLU A 316 -0.30 -20.27 -2.37
CA GLU A 316 0.52 -20.49 -1.17
C GLU A 316 0.64 -19.21 -0.35
N GLY A 317 0.44 -19.31 0.98
CA GLY A 317 0.56 -18.20 1.91
C GLY A 317 -0.66 -18.01 2.81
N PHE A 318 -0.82 -16.79 3.32
CA PHE A 318 -1.95 -16.41 4.16
C PHE A 318 -3.02 -15.70 3.34
N ILE A 319 -4.28 -15.88 3.72
CA ILE A 319 -5.41 -15.24 3.03
C ILE A 319 -5.92 -14.06 3.86
N MET A 320 -6.09 -12.91 3.21
CA MET A 320 -6.77 -11.76 3.78
C MET A 320 -8.08 -11.53 3.01
N LEU A 321 -9.18 -11.57 3.74
CA LEU A 321 -10.49 -11.19 3.26
C LEU A 321 -10.79 -9.77 3.72
N SER A 322 -11.12 -8.88 2.79
CA SER A 322 -11.52 -7.51 3.12
C SER A 322 -12.92 -7.52 3.70
N SER A 323 -13.11 -6.85 4.83
CA SER A 323 -14.43 -6.77 5.49
C SER A 323 -15.48 -6.20 4.53
N GLY A 324 -16.62 -6.86 4.44
CA GLY A 324 -17.71 -6.57 3.51
C GLY A 324 -17.71 -7.45 2.26
N ASP A 325 -16.60 -8.06 1.88
CA ASP A 325 -16.57 -8.97 0.72
C ASP A 325 -17.42 -10.22 0.96
N GLU A 326 -17.47 -10.71 2.21
CA GLU A 326 -18.26 -11.88 2.64
C GLU A 326 -19.78 -11.70 2.48
N ILE A 327 -20.24 -10.46 2.43
CA ILE A 327 -21.67 -10.14 2.20
C ILE A 327 -21.92 -9.50 0.84
N GLY A 328 -20.88 -9.38 -0.01
CA GLY A 328 -21.00 -8.75 -1.32
C GLY A 328 -21.28 -7.24 -1.26
N GLN A 329 -20.68 -6.54 -0.29
CA GLN A 329 -20.81 -5.10 -0.13
C GLN A 329 -20.40 -4.37 -1.41
N VAL A 330 -21.26 -3.48 -1.89
CA VAL A 330 -21.02 -2.64 -3.08
C VAL A 330 -20.41 -1.30 -2.69
N ASN A 331 -20.02 -0.51 -3.69
CA ASN A 331 -19.43 0.81 -3.51
C ASN A 331 -20.34 1.78 -2.75
N ASP A 332 -19.73 2.65 -1.95
CA ASP A 332 -20.43 3.73 -1.23
C ASP A 332 -20.05 5.09 -1.87
N TYR A 333 -20.94 5.67 -2.62
CA TYR A 333 -20.75 6.97 -3.28
C TYR A 333 -21.05 8.16 -2.35
N ASP A 334 -21.55 7.92 -1.14
CA ASP A 334 -21.90 8.96 -0.19
C ASP A 334 -20.68 9.71 0.36
N TYR A 335 -19.47 9.13 0.22
CA TYR A 335 -18.22 9.81 0.57
C TYR A 335 -18.06 11.15 -0.15
N LYS A 336 -18.58 11.29 -1.38
CA LYS A 336 -18.54 12.54 -2.17
C LYS A 336 -19.31 13.70 -1.54
N LYS A 337 -20.20 13.41 -0.59
CA LYS A 337 -20.94 14.42 0.15
C LYS A 337 -20.14 15.07 1.27
N ASN A 338 -19.02 14.45 1.67
CA ASN A 338 -18.12 14.98 2.69
C ASN A 338 -16.90 15.65 2.00
N PRO A 339 -16.79 16.99 2.04
CA PRO A 339 -15.72 17.72 1.37
C PRO A 339 -14.31 17.33 1.84
N ASP A 340 -14.15 16.83 3.06
CA ASP A 340 -12.85 16.45 3.63
C ASP A 340 -12.27 15.18 2.97
N ILE A 341 -13.12 14.33 2.39
CA ILE A 341 -12.72 13.05 1.80
C ILE A 341 -13.16 12.87 0.34
N ALA A 342 -13.95 13.79 -0.19
CA ALA A 342 -14.55 13.69 -1.53
C ALA A 342 -13.52 13.57 -2.67
N ALA A 343 -12.30 14.05 -2.45
CA ALA A 343 -11.20 13.98 -3.44
C ALA A 343 -10.46 12.62 -3.42
N ASP A 344 -10.68 11.78 -2.42
CA ASP A 344 -10.00 10.50 -2.27
C ASP A 344 -10.94 9.35 -2.63
N SER A 345 -10.86 8.85 -3.87
CA SER A 345 -11.71 7.77 -4.40
C SER A 345 -11.58 6.45 -3.61
N ARG A 346 -10.58 6.28 -2.75
CA ARG A 346 -10.46 5.08 -1.90
C ARG A 346 -11.61 4.97 -0.91
N TYR A 347 -12.24 6.09 -0.56
CA TYR A 347 -13.44 6.08 0.29
C TYR A 347 -14.65 5.41 -0.36
N LEU A 348 -14.63 5.19 -1.68
CA LEU A 348 -15.62 4.39 -2.39
C LEU A 348 -15.79 2.98 -1.79
N HIS A 349 -14.69 2.38 -1.32
CA HIS A 349 -14.66 1.03 -0.75
C HIS A 349 -14.25 0.97 0.73
N ARG A 350 -14.14 2.13 1.40
CA ARG A 350 -13.86 2.26 2.84
C ARG A 350 -15.10 2.56 3.65
N SER A 351 -16.30 2.21 3.13
CA SER A 351 -17.54 2.48 3.80
C SER A 351 -17.68 1.74 5.12
N LEU A 352 -18.44 2.31 6.04
CA LEU A 352 -18.82 1.63 7.27
C LEU A 352 -19.68 0.40 6.95
N PHE A 353 -19.48 -0.63 7.75
CA PHE A 353 -20.34 -1.81 7.74
C PHE A 353 -21.75 -1.39 8.15
N ARG A 354 -22.73 -1.56 7.28
CA ARG A 354 -24.13 -1.18 7.51
C ARG A 354 -25.03 -2.39 7.38
#